data_b964da62180f425231ed2d0ecfb72883
#
_entry.id   b964da62180f425231ed2d0ecfb72883
#
_cell.length_a   1.000
_cell.length_b   1.000
_cell.length_c   1.000
_cell.angle_alpha   90.00
_cell.angle_beta   90.00
_cell.angle_gamma   90.00
#
_symmetry.space_group_name_H-M   'P 1'
#
loop_
_entity.id
_entity.type
_entity.pdbx_description
1 polymer ?
#
loop_
_entity_poly.entity_id
_entity_poly.type
_entity_poly.pdbx_seq_one_letter_code
_entity_poly.pdbx_strand_id
1 'polypeptide(L)'
;SMAIIEYLDETHPTPALLPATPLARARVRALAQMVACEIHPINNLRVLRYLVHELKVDEDAKNAWYHHWVRSGLEAFERQLDLLAQERAAQGMAPSVLCWGDTPTLADCCLVPQIFNAQRFKVSLDGLPRTMGAFDACMALPAFQQAQPSACPDNEA
;
A
#
# COMPACT_ATOMS: atom_id res chain seq x y z
N SER A 1 11.64 4.51 0.25
CA SER A 1 10.48 5.32 0.74
C SER A 1 10.32 5.23 2.25
N MET A 2 10.40 4.02 2.85
CA MET A 2 10.17 3.82 4.30
C MET A 2 11.00 4.75 5.18
N ALA A 3 12.32 4.78 5.00
CA ALA A 3 13.21 5.66 5.76
C ALA A 3 12.87 7.15 5.63
N ILE A 4 12.41 7.59 4.44
CA ILE A 4 12.00 8.98 4.22
C ILE A 4 10.71 9.29 4.98
N ILE A 5 9.72 8.39 4.93
CA ILE A 5 8.45 8.61 5.63
C ILE A 5 8.65 8.58 7.15
N GLU A 6 9.46 7.65 7.67
CA GLU A 6 9.79 7.62 9.11
C GLU A 6 10.58 8.85 9.56
N TYR A 7 11.53 9.33 8.75
CA TYR A 7 12.23 10.59 9.04
C TYR A 7 11.26 11.78 9.11
N LEU A 8 10.31 11.85 8.17
CA LEU A 8 9.29 12.91 8.19
C LEU A 8 8.35 12.79 9.40
N ASP A 9 7.94 11.57 9.77
CA ASP A 9 7.12 11.33 10.96
C ASP A 9 7.85 11.71 12.27
N GLU A 10 9.14 11.45 12.36
CA GLU A 10 9.96 11.84 13.52
C GLU A 10 10.21 13.34 13.60
N THR A 11 10.38 14.01 12.46
CA THR A 11 10.66 15.47 12.42
C THR A 11 9.39 16.32 12.39
N HIS A 12 8.26 15.75 11.97
CA HIS A 12 6.95 16.41 11.86
C HIS A 12 5.85 15.50 12.45
N PRO A 13 5.86 15.23 13.77
CA PRO A 13 5.05 14.18 14.38
C PRO A 13 3.55 14.49 14.50
N THR A 14 3.06 15.55 13.86
CA THR A 14 1.66 15.96 13.96
C THR A 14 1.09 16.27 12.57
N PRO A 15 0.14 15.46 12.07
CA PRO A 15 -0.34 14.20 12.65
C PRO A 15 0.68 13.07 12.54
N ALA A 16 0.75 12.20 13.57
CA ALA A 16 1.66 11.06 13.56
C ALA A 16 1.17 9.96 12.61
N LEU A 17 2.10 9.39 11.83
CA LEU A 17 1.84 8.25 10.92
C LEU A 17 2.01 6.89 11.60
N LEU A 18 2.53 6.87 12.83
CA LEU A 18 2.67 5.67 13.63
C LEU A 18 1.89 5.81 14.95
N PRO A 19 1.14 4.77 15.35
CA PRO A 19 0.41 4.80 16.61
C PRO A 19 1.33 4.85 17.84
N ALA A 20 0.76 5.18 19.01
CA ALA A 20 1.54 5.42 20.22
C ALA A 20 2.17 4.16 20.85
N THR A 21 1.47 3.01 20.80
CA THR A 21 1.94 1.79 21.47
C THR A 21 2.91 0.97 20.63
N PRO A 22 3.93 0.33 21.22
CA PRO A 22 4.91 -0.47 20.48
C PRO A 22 4.27 -1.56 19.60
N LEU A 23 3.27 -2.25 20.11
CA LEU A 23 2.59 -3.32 19.36
C LEU A 23 1.83 -2.76 18.15
N ALA A 24 1.07 -1.67 18.32
CA ALA A 24 0.37 -1.04 17.21
C ALA A 24 1.35 -0.50 16.16
N ARG A 25 2.47 0.10 16.57
CA ARG A 25 3.56 0.52 15.67
C ARG A 25 4.12 -0.66 14.86
N ALA A 26 4.32 -1.81 15.51
CA ALA A 26 4.79 -3.03 14.84
C ALA A 26 3.75 -3.52 13.80
N ARG A 27 2.45 -3.50 14.13
CA ARG A 27 1.36 -3.87 13.21
C ARG A 27 1.33 -2.97 11.97
N VAL A 28 1.40 -1.65 12.17
CA VAL A 28 1.43 -0.69 11.05
C VAL A 28 2.67 -0.87 10.18
N ARG A 29 3.86 -1.04 10.79
CA ARG A 29 5.10 -1.32 10.03
C ARG A 29 5.02 -2.62 9.26
N ALA A 30 4.45 -3.68 9.83
CA ALA A 30 4.27 -4.96 9.13
C ALA A 30 3.43 -4.78 7.87
N LEU A 31 2.29 -4.10 7.95
CA LEU A 31 1.46 -3.78 6.78
C LEU A 31 2.23 -2.95 5.74
N ALA A 32 2.93 -1.90 6.17
CA ALA A 32 3.71 -1.06 5.26
C ALA A 32 4.83 -1.86 4.55
N GLN A 33 5.49 -2.77 5.26
CA GLN A 33 6.56 -3.61 4.71
C GLN A 33 6.02 -4.69 3.76
N MET A 34 4.82 -5.22 3.95
CA MET A 34 4.19 -6.10 2.96
C MET A 34 4.12 -5.43 1.59
N VAL A 35 3.82 -4.14 1.53
CA VAL A 35 3.85 -3.39 0.27
C VAL A 35 5.27 -3.05 -0.16
N ALA A 36 6.03 -2.40 0.73
CA ALA A 36 7.32 -1.81 0.39
C ALA A 36 8.44 -2.83 0.17
N CYS A 37 8.37 -4.00 0.83
CA CYS A 37 9.43 -5.01 0.80
C CYS A 37 9.04 -6.29 0.03
N GLU A 38 7.75 -6.58 -0.12
CA GLU A 38 7.30 -7.83 -0.75
C GLU A 38 6.62 -7.58 -2.11
N ILE A 39 5.70 -6.61 -2.23
CA ILE A 39 4.97 -6.37 -3.48
C ILE A 39 5.77 -5.48 -4.43
N HIS A 40 6.13 -4.28 -3.99
CA HIS A 40 6.75 -3.27 -4.85
C HIS A 40 8.11 -3.71 -5.44
N PRO A 41 9.05 -4.31 -4.70
CA PRO A 41 10.39 -4.60 -5.23
C PRO A 41 10.40 -5.54 -6.42
N ILE A 42 9.54 -6.56 -6.45
CA ILE A 42 9.49 -7.56 -7.52
C ILE A 42 8.73 -7.08 -8.76
N ASN A 43 8.03 -5.96 -8.66
CA ASN A 43 7.32 -5.30 -9.77
C ASN A 43 7.93 -3.94 -10.13
N ASN A 44 9.08 -3.61 -9.55
CA ASN A 44 9.80 -2.39 -9.85
C ASN A 44 10.27 -2.37 -11.31
N LEU A 45 10.36 -1.19 -11.91
CA LEU A 45 10.77 -0.99 -13.30
C LEU A 45 12.08 -1.71 -13.66
N ARG A 46 13.06 -1.76 -12.74
CA ARG A 46 14.33 -2.46 -12.95
C ARG A 46 14.14 -3.97 -13.17
N VAL A 47 13.19 -4.59 -12.44
CA VAL A 47 12.86 -6.01 -12.59
C VAL A 47 12.14 -6.23 -13.91
N LEU A 48 11.14 -5.43 -14.23
CA LEU A 48 10.40 -5.54 -15.49
C LEU A 48 11.31 -5.33 -16.70
N ARG A 49 12.25 -4.38 -16.64
CA ARG A 49 13.27 -4.20 -17.68
C ARG A 49 14.19 -5.40 -17.82
N TYR A 50 14.61 -6.00 -16.72
CA TYR A 50 15.45 -7.22 -16.74
C TYR A 50 14.71 -8.39 -17.40
N LEU A 51 13.44 -8.60 -17.05
CA LEU A 51 12.61 -9.64 -17.69
C LEU A 51 12.57 -9.48 -19.22
N VAL A 52 12.35 -8.27 -19.72
CA VAL A 52 12.22 -8.00 -21.15
C VAL A 52 13.59 -7.99 -21.85
N HIS A 53 14.57 -7.28 -21.29
CA HIS A 53 15.83 -7.02 -22.00
C HIS A 53 16.86 -8.15 -21.84
N GLU A 54 16.92 -8.80 -20.67
CA GLU A 54 17.89 -9.87 -20.41
C GLU A 54 17.27 -11.26 -20.62
N LEU A 55 16.13 -11.52 -20.00
CA LEU A 55 15.46 -12.81 -20.12
C LEU A 55 14.62 -12.96 -21.39
N LYS A 56 14.45 -11.87 -22.17
CA LYS A 56 13.72 -11.85 -23.46
C LYS A 56 12.29 -12.37 -23.35
N VAL A 57 11.63 -12.20 -22.21
CA VAL A 57 10.21 -12.51 -22.09
C VAL A 57 9.39 -11.51 -22.93
N ASP A 58 8.30 -11.98 -23.51
CA ASP A 58 7.40 -11.13 -24.25
C ASP A 58 6.54 -10.25 -23.32
N GLU A 59 5.78 -9.35 -23.91
CA GLU A 59 4.95 -8.39 -23.17
C GLU A 59 3.86 -9.10 -22.34
N ASP A 60 3.30 -10.19 -22.86
CA ASP A 60 2.23 -10.95 -22.18
C ASP A 60 2.80 -11.66 -20.94
N ALA A 61 3.97 -12.29 -21.07
CA ALA A 61 4.65 -12.92 -19.94
C ALA A 61 5.09 -11.91 -18.86
N LYS A 62 5.57 -10.73 -19.27
CA LYS A 62 5.87 -9.63 -18.33
C LYS A 62 4.62 -9.16 -17.60
N ASN A 63 3.50 -8.98 -18.31
CA ASN A 63 2.24 -8.56 -17.70
C ASN A 63 1.68 -9.65 -16.78
N ALA A 64 1.78 -10.92 -17.16
CA ALA A 64 1.40 -12.05 -16.32
C ALA A 64 2.21 -12.09 -15.02
N TRP A 65 3.53 -11.87 -15.08
CA TRP A 65 4.40 -11.69 -13.91
C TRP A 65 3.87 -10.59 -12.99
N TYR A 66 3.62 -9.40 -13.56
CA TYR A 66 3.16 -8.24 -12.80
C TYR A 66 1.84 -8.52 -12.08
N HIS A 67 0.86 -9.04 -12.83
CA HIS A 67 -0.47 -9.37 -12.30
C HIS A 67 -0.40 -10.42 -11.20
N HIS A 68 0.38 -11.49 -11.40
CA HIS A 68 0.54 -12.55 -10.42
C HIS A 68 1.06 -12.03 -9.07
N TRP A 69 2.16 -11.32 -9.10
CA TRP A 69 2.81 -10.90 -7.85
C TRP A 69 2.06 -9.77 -7.14
N VAL A 70 1.49 -8.82 -7.87
CA VAL A 70 0.65 -7.78 -7.26
C VAL A 70 -0.59 -8.42 -6.65
N ARG A 71 -1.28 -9.29 -7.38
CA ARG A 71 -2.49 -9.94 -6.89
C ARG A 71 -2.23 -10.80 -5.66
N SER A 72 -1.24 -11.67 -5.71
CA SER A 72 -0.84 -12.53 -4.58
C SER A 72 -0.49 -11.72 -3.33
N GLY A 73 0.27 -10.63 -3.50
CA GLY A 73 0.63 -9.75 -2.41
C GLY A 73 -0.56 -9.01 -1.81
N LEU A 74 -1.47 -8.49 -2.63
CA LEU A 74 -2.68 -7.80 -2.16
C LEU A 74 -3.65 -8.77 -1.47
N GLU A 75 -3.76 -10.01 -1.92
CA GLU A 75 -4.52 -11.05 -1.21
C GLU A 75 -3.93 -11.37 0.17
N ALA A 76 -2.60 -11.41 0.28
CA ALA A 76 -1.95 -11.57 1.58
C ALA A 76 -2.20 -10.35 2.48
N PHE A 77 -2.16 -9.14 1.91
CA PHE A 77 -2.47 -7.90 2.61
C PHE A 77 -3.92 -7.87 3.12
N GLU A 78 -4.89 -8.25 2.28
CA GLU A 78 -6.30 -8.37 2.66
C GLU A 78 -6.49 -9.32 3.85
N ARG A 79 -5.89 -10.53 3.78
CA ARG A 79 -5.93 -11.49 4.90
C ARG A 79 -5.33 -10.92 6.18
N GLN A 80 -4.26 -10.14 6.07
CA GLN A 80 -3.66 -9.50 7.24
C GLN A 80 -4.57 -8.43 7.84
N LEU A 81 -5.27 -7.65 7.01
CA LEU A 81 -6.29 -6.70 7.48
C LEU A 81 -7.45 -7.41 8.19
N ASP A 82 -7.89 -8.58 7.67
CA ASP A 82 -8.93 -9.40 8.33
C ASP A 82 -8.48 -9.88 9.70
N LEU A 83 -7.27 -10.40 9.83
CA LEU A 83 -6.71 -10.85 11.11
C LEU A 83 -6.62 -9.69 12.12
N LEU A 84 -6.16 -8.54 11.69
CA LEU A 84 -6.08 -7.35 12.54
C LEU A 84 -7.46 -6.83 12.96
N ALA A 85 -8.46 -6.91 12.08
CA ALA A 85 -9.83 -6.54 12.41
C ALA A 85 -10.43 -7.47 13.46
N GLN A 86 -10.19 -8.78 13.36
CA GLN A 86 -10.61 -9.77 14.38
C GLN A 86 -9.91 -9.51 15.72
N GLU A 87 -8.60 -9.26 15.71
CA GLU A 87 -7.82 -8.94 16.91
C GLU A 87 -8.37 -7.67 17.61
N ARG A 88 -8.66 -6.61 16.85
CA ARG A 88 -9.25 -5.37 17.36
C ARG A 88 -10.64 -5.61 17.97
N ALA A 89 -11.48 -6.37 17.27
CA ALA A 89 -12.82 -6.71 17.76
C ALA A 89 -12.77 -7.51 19.07
N ALA A 90 -11.85 -8.46 19.19
CA ALA A 90 -11.63 -9.23 20.41
C ALA A 90 -11.17 -8.38 21.60
N GLN A 91 -10.52 -7.24 21.33
CA GLN A 91 -10.10 -6.23 22.33
C GLN A 91 -11.17 -5.16 22.60
N GLY A 92 -12.35 -5.25 21.98
CA GLY A 92 -13.42 -4.27 22.11
C GLY A 92 -13.11 -2.92 21.45
N MET A 93 -12.14 -2.88 20.51
CA MET A 93 -11.77 -1.67 19.78
C MET A 93 -12.73 -1.43 18.60
N ALA A 94 -12.92 -0.18 18.25
CA ALA A 94 -13.71 0.20 17.07
C ALA A 94 -13.08 -0.41 15.78
N PRO A 95 -13.89 -0.77 14.77
CA PRO A 95 -13.41 -1.18 13.46
C PRO A 95 -12.48 -0.13 12.84
N SER A 96 -11.45 -0.58 12.12
CA SER A 96 -10.61 0.31 11.33
C SER A 96 -11.33 0.76 10.07
N VAL A 97 -11.25 2.05 9.76
CA VAL A 97 -11.69 2.64 8.49
C VAL A 97 -10.54 2.66 7.49
N LEU A 98 -9.31 2.83 7.98
CA LEU A 98 -8.07 2.81 7.22
C LEU A 98 -7.30 1.51 7.51
N CYS A 99 -6.08 1.37 7.05
CA CYS A 99 -5.27 0.17 7.33
C CYS A 99 -5.15 -0.12 8.83
N TRP A 100 -5.13 0.94 9.66
CA TRP A 100 -5.11 0.84 11.11
C TRP A 100 -5.85 2.02 11.76
N GLY A 101 -7.05 1.77 12.28
CA GLY A 101 -7.85 2.80 12.96
C GLY A 101 -8.56 3.74 11.99
N ASP A 102 -8.64 5.00 12.37
CA ASP A 102 -9.43 6.05 11.69
C ASP A 102 -8.59 7.25 11.22
N THR A 103 -7.28 7.19 11.41
CA THR A 103 -6.33 8.19 10.94
C THR A 103 -5.29 7.56 10.02
N PRO A 104 -4.80 8.26 8.98
CA PRO A 104 -3.79 7.74 8.09
C PRO A 104 -2.51 7.32 8.82
N THR A 105 -1.95 6.20 8.39
CA THR A 105 -0.71 5.65 8.93
C THR A 105 0.32 5.44 7.82
N LEU A 106 1.53 5.05 8.22
CA LEU A 106 2.58 4.61 7.31
C LEU A 106 2.11 3.51 6.34
N ALA A 107 1.20 2.62 6.79
CA ALA A 107 0.64 1.56 5.95
C ALA A 107 -0.21 2.13 4.79
N ASP A 108 -1.01 3.14 5.07
CA ASP A 108 -1.85 3.81 4.06
C ASP A 108 -0.99 4.56 3.04
N CYS A 109 0.08 5.21 3.50
CA CYS A 109 1.04 5.88 2.61
C CYS A 109 1.74 4.90 1.63
N CYS A 110 1.92 3.64 2.03
CA CYS A 110 2.46 2.60 1.15
C CYS A 110 1.37 1.97 0.26
N LEU A 111 0.17 1.75 0.81
CA LEU A 111 -0.92 1.08 0.10
C LEU A 111 -1.44 1.90 -1.09
N VAL A 112 -1.71 3.19 -0.88
CA VAL A 112 -2.37 4.02 -1.89
C VAL A 112 -1.62 4.05 -3.22
N PRO A 113 -0.30 4.33 -3.29
CA PRO A 113 0.43 4.27 -4.56
C PRO A 113 0.51 2.86 -5.15
N GLN A 114 0.47 1.81 -4.32
CA GLN A 114 0.44 0.42 -4.82
C GLN A 114 -0.89 0.09 -5.49
N ILE A 115 -2.02 0.52 -4.94
CA ILE A 115 -3.34 0.35 -5.57
C ILE A 115 -3.43 1.18 -6.85
N PHE A 116 -2.94 2.42 -6.86
CA PHE A 116 -2.86 3.22 -8.07
C PHE A 116 -2.10 2.49 -9.20
N ASN A 117 -0.94 1.89 -8.88
CA ASN A 117 -0.19 1.09 -9.84
C ASN A 117 -0.96 -0.17 -10.29
N ALA A 118 -1.63 -0.87 -9.36
CA ALA A 118 -2.44 -2.04 -9.70
C ALA A 118 -3.56 -1.68 -10.70
N GLN A 119 -4.25 -0.57 -10.48
CA GLN A 119 -5.28 -0.04 -11.39
C GLN A 119 -4.69 0.33 -12.75
N ARG A 120 -3.55 1.03 -12.79
CA ARG A 120 -2.85 1.41 -14.02
C ARG A 120 -2.48 0.20 -14.87
N PHE A 121 -2.06 -0.89 -14.25
CA PHE A 121 -1.72 -2.16 -14.92
C PHE A 121 -2.91 -3.11 -15.06
N LYS A 122 -4.12 -2.67 -14.72
CA LYS A 122 -5.37 -3.44 -14.85
C LYS A 122 -5.33 -4.78 -14.08
N VAL A 123 -4.67 -4.81 -12.93
CA VAL A 123 -4.73 -5.94 -12.01
C VAL A 123 -6.13 -6.01 -11.40
N SER A 124 -6.76 -7.19 -11.37
CA SER A 124 -8.05 -7.34 -10.70
C SER A 124 -7.91 -7.07 -9.20
N LEU A 125 -8.80 -6.24 -8.68
CA LEU A 125 -8.91 -5.89 -7.26
C LEU A 125 -10.17 -6.52 -6.62
N ASP A 126 -10.86 -7.41 -7.33
CA ASP A 126 -12.05 -8.07 -6.83
C ASP A 126 -11.75 -8.94 -5.62
N GLY A 127 -12.66 -8.96 -4.65
CA GLY A 127 -12.49 -9.76 -3.43
C GLY A 127 -11.47 -9.22 -2.43
N LEU A 128 -11.14 -7.92 -2.50
CA LEU A 128 -10.26 -7.20 -1.57
C LEU A 128 -11.03 -6.07 -0.85
N PRO A 129 -12.15 -6.37 -0.16
CA PRO A 129 -13.04 -5.30 0.33
C PRO A 129 -12.41 -4.41 1.39
N ARG A 130 -11.55 -4.92 2.28
CA ARG A 130 -10.88 -4.09 3.30
C ARG A 130 -9.78 -3.23 2.70
N THR A 131 -8.98 -3.82 1.83
CA THR A 131 -7.93 -3.12 1.10
C THR A 131 -8.50 -1.97 0.30
N MET A 132 -9.57 -2.22 -0.47
CA MET A 132 -10.23 -1.20 -1.26
C MET A 132 -10.97 -0.18 -0.38
N GLY A 133 -11.60 -0.61 0.70
CA GLY A 133 -12.22 0.30 1.67
C GLY A 133 -11.22 1.28 2.29
N ALA A 134 -10.04 0.79 2.67
CA ALA A 134 -8.96 1.65 3.18
C ALA A 134 -8.44 2.62 2.09
N PHE A 135 -8.27 2.14 0.87
CA PHE A 135 -7.90 2.99 -0.28
C PHE A 135 -8.93 4.10 -0.52
N ASP A 136 -10.21 3.76 -0.59
CA ASP A 136 -11.29 4.72 -0.84
C ASP A 136 -11.39 5.76 0.29
N ALA A 137 -11.22 5.32 1.54
CA ALA A 137 -11.18 6.22 2.69
C ALA A 137 -10.00 7.19 2.63
N CYS A 138 -8.81 6.72 2.23
CA CYS A 138 -7.64 7.58 1.98
C CYS A 138 -7.95 8.59 0.87
N MET A 139 -8.51 8.15 -0.25
CA MET A 139 -8.80 9.01 -1.40
C MET A 139 -9.89 10.04 -1.13
N ALA A 140 -10.70 9.87 -0.09
CA ALA A 140 -11.62 10.90 0.39
C ALA A 140 -10.91 12.05 1.16
N LEU A 141 -9.64 11.87 1.57
CA LEU A 141 -8.88 12.86 2.32
C LEU A 141 -8.16 13.86 1.39
N PRO A 142 -8.23 15.18 1.66
CA PRO A 142 -7.60 16.19 0.82
C PRO A 142 -6.08 15.99 0.63
N ALA A 143 -5.38 15.50 1.65
CA ALA A 143 -3.94 15.25 1.57
C ALA A 143 -3.58 14.20 0.51
N PHE A 144 -4.34 13.11 0.42
CA PHE A 144 -4.13 12.09 -0.62
C PHE A 144 -4.55 12.58 -2.01
N GLN A 145 -5.63 13.37 -2.10
CA GLN A 145 -6.06 13.96 -3.36
C GLN A 145 -5.00 14.91 -3.94
N GLN A 146 -4.39 15.74 -3.08
CA GLN A 146 -3.34 16.69 -3.48
C GLN A 146 -2.02 16.01 -3.81
N ALA A 147 -1.74 14.84 -3.24
CA ALA A 147 -0.51 14.07 -3.49
C ALA A 147 -0.61 13.10 -4.67
N GLN A 148 -1.73 13.08 -5.41
CA GLN A 148 -1.83 12.25 -6.61
C GLN A 148 -0.87 12.72 -7.69
N PRO A 149 -0.30 11.79 -8.51
CA PRO A 149 0.58 12.18 -9.62
C PRO A 149 -0.03 13.24 -10.54
N SER A 150 -1.33 13.14 -10.84
CA SER A 150 -2.06 14.10 -11.67
C SER A 150 -2.22 15.50 -11.07
N ALA A 151 -2.08 15.63 -9.75
CA ALA A 151 -2.16 16.89 -9.03
C ALA A 151 -0.79 17.54 -8.78
N CYS A 152 0.30 16.81 -9.03
CA CYS A 152 1.65 17.31 -8.81
C CYS A 152 2.13 18.19 -9.98
N PRO A 153 2.92 19.27 -9.70
CA PRO A 153 3.37 20.22 -10.74
C PRO A 153 4.31 19.61 -11.78
N ASP A 154 4.95 18.48 -11.47
CA ASP A 154 5.86 17.73 -12.34
C ASP A 154 5.16 16.60 -13.11
N ASN A 155 3.83 16.59 -13.12
CA ASN A 155 3.06 15.64 -13.91
C ASN A 155 3.23 15.97 -15.41
N GLU A 156 4.04 15.18 -16.09
CA GLU A 156 4.11 15.17 -17.55
C GLU A 156 2.88 14.40 -18.08
N ALA A 157 1.91 15.17 -18.58
CA ALA A 157 0.65 14.65 -19.12
C ALA A 157 0.85 13.87 -20.44
#